data_bf9a9a903a3d8b955eb372a61fccdd89
#
_entry.id   bf9a9a903a3d8b955eb372a61fccdd89
#
_cell.length_a   1.000
_cell.length_b   1.000
_cell.length_c   1.000
_cell.angle_alpha   90.00
_cell.angle_beta   90.00
_cell.angle_gamma   90.00
#
_symmetry.space_group_name_H-M   'P 1'
#
loop_
_entity.id
_entity.type
_entity.pdbx_description
1 polymer ?
#
loop_
_entity_poly.entity_id
_entity_poly.type
_entity_poly.pdbx_seq_one_letter_code
_entity_poly.pdbx_strand_id
1 'polypeptide(L)'
;MKKLVKQAKPDIIVSTFPTPALSLLKDRKIPIVNIITDYHFHKSWLTKGALRYYVATDETEKELMKLNVEKQKVKKFGIPIAEKFDNKMDVEVWLQDNKLAIDKKTVLLSAGAFGVSTDFSKLIGKILLKNNDTQVVVICGKNRELKNELEMNYAEQERVKILGYTENMREWMQVSDVLITKAGGVTVSEALASNIPLILFNPVPGQEMENAIYFRKNGMAKIAENLEEVLDCLEELFFENNIKKIKYSMTRNYLPHASYNICKDIMGILELNKI
;
A
#
# COMPACT_ATOMS: atom_id res chain seq x y z
N MET A 1 -1.30 -25.46 11.88
CA MET A 1 -1.56 -24.51 12.97
C MET A 1 -1.28 -25.10 14.36
N LYS A 2 -2.08 -26.06 14.90
CA LYS A 2 -1.89 -26.61 16.28
C LYS A 2 -0.48 -27.14 16.54
N LYS A 3 0.13 -27.88 15.61
CA LYS A 3 1.49 -28.42 15.73
C LYS A 3 2.51 -27.28 15.85
N LEU A 4 2.40 -26.23 15.04
CA LEU A 4 3.27 -25.05 15.05
C LEU A 4 3.18 -24.31 16.38
N VAL A 5 1.97 -24.01 16.86
CA VAL A 5 1.75 -23.33 18.14
C VAL A 5 2.32 -24.12 19.32
N LYS A 6 2.10 -25.46 19.33
CA LYS A 6 2.65 -26.33 20.37
C LYS A 6 4.19 -26.38 20.36
N GLN A 7 4.78 -26.27 19.17
CA GLN A 7 6.24 -26.28 18.99
C GLN A 7 6.86 -24.93 19.32
N ALA A 8 6.26 -23.84 18.85
CA ALA A 8 6.77 -22.48 19.04
C ALA A 8 6.51 -21.92 20.45
N LYS A 9 5.46 -22.39 21.15
CA LYS A 9 5.01 -21.91 22.47
C LYS A 9 4.98 -20.38 22.55
N PRO A 10 4.25 -19.68 21.63
CA PRO A 10 4.27 -18.23 21.58
C PRO A 10 3.50 -17.61 22.75
N ASP A 11 3.94 -16.45 23.21
CA ASP A 11 3.23 -15.65 24.21
C ASP A 11 2.02 -14.95 23.62
N ILE A 12 2.02 -14.68 22.31
CA ILE A 12 0.92 -14.07 21.55
C ILE A 12 0.94 -14.55 20.10
N ILE A 13 -0.22 -14.58 19.45
CA ILE A 13 -0.34 -14.84 18.01
C ILE A 13 -0.80 -13.56 17.34
N VAL A 14 0.03 -13.01 16.44
CA VAL A 14 -0.30 -11.86 15.60
C VAL A 14 -0.62 -12.38 14.19
N SER A 15 -1.85 -12.15 13.73
CA SER A 15 -2.27 -12.55 12.39
C SER A 15 -2.38 -11.33 11.47
N THR A 16 -1.57 -11.32 10.42
CA THR A 16 -1.57 -10.28 9.35
C THR A 16 -2.20 -10.79 8.06
N PHE A 17 -2.87 -11.94 8.13
CA PHE A 17 -3.57 -12.56 7.02
C PHE A 17 -4.85 -13.24 7.53
N PRO A 18 -5.95 -13.27 6.75
CA PRO A 18 -7.18 -13.97 7.15
C PRO A 18 -6.91 -15.44 7.46
N THR A 19 -6.96 -15.80 8.73
CA THR A 19 -6.62 -17.16 9.18
C THR A 19 -7.75 -17.76 10.04
N PRO A 20 -8.88 -18.21 9.43
CA PRO A 20 -10.01 -18.77 10.17
C PRO A 20 -9.65 -19.96 11.07
N ALA A 21 -8.57 -20.68 10.71
CA ALA A 21 -8.07 -21.82 11.51
C ALA A 21 -7.62 -21.42 12.93
N LEU A 22 -7.34 -20.13 13.21
CA LEU A 22 -7.04 -19.64 14.54
C LEU A 22 -8.24 -19.83 15.51
N SER A 23 -9.45 -19.73 15.00
CA SER A 23 -10.69 -19.98 15.78
C SER A 23 -10.81 -21.42 16.30
N LEU A 24 -10.05 -22.36 15.74
CA LEU A 24 -10.02 -23.77 16.11
C LEU A 24 -8.96 -24.12 17.16
N LEU A 25 -8.16 -23.16 17.62
CA LEU A 25 -7.20 -23.36 18.69
C LEU A 25 -7.98 -23.55 20.01
N LYS A 26 -7.75 -24.70 20.65
CA LYS A 26 -8.41 -25.05 21.93
C LYS A 26 -7.76 -24.34 23.13
N ASP A 27 -6.49 -24.01 23.01
CA ASP A 27 -5.75 -23.31 24.05
C ASP A 27 -6.06 -21.82 24.00
N ARG A 28 -7.01 -21.40 24.82
CA ARG A 28 -7.46 -20.00 24.93
C ARG A 28 -6.53 -19.14 25.80
N LYS A 29 -5.44 -19.72 26.33
CA LYS A 29 -4.48 -18.97 27.15
C LYS A 29 -3.55 -18.10 26.31
N ILE A 30 -3.34 -18.45 25.02
CA ILE A 30 -2.52 -17.67 24.11
C ILE A 30 -3.36 -16.57 23.49
N PRO A 31 -3.09 -15.29 23.76
CA PRO A 31 -3.82 -14.17 23.15
C PRO A 31 -3.65 -14.16 21.63
N ILE A 32 -4.71 -13.82 20.91
CA ILE A 32 -4.74 -13.70 19.46
C ILE A 32 -5.13 -12.28 19.11
N VAL A 33 -4.35 -11.63 18.25
CA VAL A 33 -4.66 -10.32 17.69
C VAL A 33 -4.63 -10.38 16.17
N ASN A 34 -5.54 -9.65 15.52
CA ASN A 34 -5.62 -9.57 14.06
C ASN A 34 -5.26 -8.15 13.62
N ILE A 35 -4.33 -8.03 12.68
CA ILE A 35 -4.02 -6.80 11.97
C ILE A 35 -4.64 -6.91 10.60
N ILE A 36 -5.75 -6.22 10.36
CA ILE A 36 -6.44 -6.24 9.07
C ILE A 36 -5.68 -5.35 8.10
N THR A 37 -5.03 -5.98 7.10
CA THR A 37 -4.17 -5.31 6.13
C THR A 37 -4.89 -4.88 4.86
N ASP A 38 -6.20 -4.66 4.97
CA ASP A 38 -7.07 -4.18 3.91
C ASP A 38 -7.93 -3.01 4.39
N TYR A 39 -8.38 -2.17 3.46
CA TYR A 39 -9.28 -1.05 3.74
C TYR A 39 -10.75 -1.45 3.74
N HIS A 40 -11.03 -2.68 3.36
CA HIS A 40 -12.34 -3.30 3.41
C HIS A 40 -12.33 -4.54 4.31
N PHE A 41 -13.46 -4.80 4.99
CA PHE A 41 -13.60 -5.95 5.86
C PHE A 41 -14.13 -7.18 5.10
N HIS A 42 -13.46 -8.30 5.29
CA HIS A 42 -13.95 -9.60 4.85
C HIS A 42 -14.15 -10.53 6.06
N LYS A 43 -15.25 -11.31 6.08
CA LYS A 43 -15.61 -12.19 7.22
C LYS A 43 -14.54 -13.21 7.60
N SER A 44 -13.64 -13.56 6.68
CA SER A 44 -12.50 -14.46 6.95
C SER A 44 -11.51 -13.91 7.98
N TRP A 45 -11.50 -12.59 8.23
CA TRP A 45 -10.71 -11.96 9.30
C TRP A 45 -11.28 -12.24 10.70
N LEU A 46 -12.55 -12.68 10.80
CA LEU A 46 -13.17 -12.90 12.10
C LEU A 46 -12.59 -14.14 12.78
N THR A 47 -11.93 -13.92 13.91
CA THR A 47 -11.32 -14.98 14.73
C THR A 47 -12.05 -15.07 16.07
N LYS A 48 -12.67 -16.23 16.36
CA LYS A 48 -13.36 -16.43 17.63
C LYS A 48 -12.41 -16.34 18.81
N GLY A 49 -12.67 -15.42 19.72
CA GLY A 49 -11.86 -15.22 20.92
C GLY A 49 -10.61 -14.33 20.70
N ALA A 50 -10.51 -13.63 19.57
CA ALA A 50 -9.48 -12.61 19.40
C ALA A 50 -9.62 -11.49 20.44
N LEU A 51 -8.49 -11.07 20.99
CA LEU A 51 -8.43 -9.98 21.98
C LEU A 51 -8.43 -8.60 21.32
N ARG A 52 -7.85 -8.50 20.11
CA ARG A 52 -7.72 -7.24 19.38
C ARG A 52 -7.92 -7.43 17.89
N TYR A 53 -8.47 -6.38 17.28
CA TYR A 53 -8.50 -6.14 15.84
C TYR A 53 -7.93 -4.75 15.58
N TYR A 54 -6.87 -4.67 14.80
CA TYR A 54 -6.32 -3.40 14.32
C TYR A 54 -6.83 -3.16 12.91
N VAL A 55 -7.41 -2.00 12.67
CA VAL A 55 -8.11 -1.66 11.42
C VAL A 55 -7.64 -0.31 10.88
N ALA A 56 -7.85 -0.11 9.57
CA ALA A 56 -7.48 1.14 8.90
C ALA A 56 -8.65 2.13 8.76
N THR A 57 -9.91 1.66 8.82
CA THR A 57 -11.08 2.46 8.47
C THR A 57 -12.20 2.37 9.50
N ASP A 58 -13.03 3.42 9.56
CA ASP A 58 -14.25 3.41 10.38
C ASP A 58 -15.28 2.42 9.84
N GLU A 59 -15.28 2.18 8.53
CA GLU A 59 -16.13 1.18 7.89
C GLU A 59 -15.79 -0.22 8.40
N THR A 60 -14.51 -0.60 8.44
CA THR A 60 -14.05 -1.89 8.97
C THR A 60 -14.39 -2.04 10.46
N GLU A 61 -14.22 -0.99 11.26
CA GLU A 61 -14.65 -0.99 12.67
C GLU A 61 -16.14 -1.26 12.80
N LYS A 62 -16.99 -0.55 12.04
CA LYS A 62 -18.44 -0.73 12.04
C LYS A 62 -18.87 -2.15 11.62
N GLU A 63 -18.22 -2.73 10.60
CA GLU A 63 -18.53 -4.10 10.15
C GLU A 63 -18.18 -5.14 11.23
N LEU A 64 -17.06 -5.00 11.93
CA LEU A 64 -16.72 -5.86 13.07
C LEU A 64 -17.76 -5.75 14.19
N MET A 65 -18.22 -4.54 14.51
CA MET A 65 -19.24 -4.30 15.54
C MET A 65 -20.59 -4.93 15.15
N LYS A 66 -21.01 -4.89 13.87
CA LYS A 66 -22.21 -5.58 13.36
C LYS A 66 -22.13 -7.11 13.54
N LEU A 67 -20.90 -7.63 13.61
CA LEU A 67 -20.64 -9.07 13.86
C LEU A 67 -20.42 -9.38 15.35
N ASN A 68 -20.90 -8.50 16.24
CA ASN A 68 -20.81 -8.61 17.69
C ASN A 68 -19.38 -8.62 18.26
N VAL A 69 -18.42 -8.02 17.54
CA VAL A 69 -17.11 -7.71 18.14
C VAL A 69 -17.26 -6.47 19.01
N GLU A 70 -16.87 -6.59 20.27
CA GLU A 70 -16.93 -5.47 21.23
C GLU A 70 -16.03 -4.31 20.77
N LYS A 71 -16.54 -3.07 20.83
CA LYS A 71 -15.83 -1.86 20.38
C LYS A 71 -14.45 -1.72 21.02
N GLN A 72 -14.32 -2.06 22.30
CA GLN A 72 -13.04 -1.98 23.03
C GLN A 72 -11.93 -2.91 22.45
N LYS A 73 -12.32 -3.95 21.71
CA LYS A 73 -11.41 -4.88 21.02
C LYS A 73 -10.95 -4.37 19.66
N VAL A 74 -11.54 -3.29 19.15
CA VAL A 74 -11.19 -2.73 17.84
C VAL A 74 -10.38 -1.45 18.05
N LYS A 75 -9.22 -1.36 17.39
CA LYS A 75 -8.34 -0.18 17.41
C LYS A 75 -8.09 0.29 15.99
N LYS A 76 -8.47 1.53 15.68
CA LYS A 76 -8.21 2.13 14.37
C LYS A 76 -6.83 2.82 14.40
N PHE A 77 -5.79 2.07 14.07
CA PHE A 77 -4.41 2.56 14.03
C PHE A 77 -3.83 2.64 12.61
N GLY A 78 -4.53 2.12 11.61
CA GLY A 78 -4.03 2.02 10.25
C GLY A 78 -3.38 0.66 9.96
N ILE A 79 -2.93 0.49 8.71
CA ILE A 79 -2.14 -0.67 8.30
C ILE A 79 -0.67 -0.40 8.63
N PRO A 80 0.03 -1.33 9.33
CA PRO A 80 1.42 -1.12 9.68
C PRO A 80 2.31 -1.14 8.44
N ILE A 81 3.10 -0.10 8.29
CA ILE A 81 4.14 0.07 7.27
C ILE A 81 5.47 0.34 7.96
N ALA A 82 6.58 0.34 7.20
CA ALA A 82 7.88 0.67 7.75
C ALA A 82 7.88 2.13 8.28
N GLU A 83 8.42 2.32 9.49
CA GLU A 83 8.41 3.62 10.18
C GLU A 83 9.05 4.76 9.38
N LYS A 84 10.00 4.43 8.50
CA LYS A 84 10.61 5.41 7.61
C LYS A 84 9.62 6.17 6.75
N PHE A 85 8.44 5.62 6.43
CA PHE A 85 7.41 6.29 5.64
C PHE A 85 6.73 7.45 6.39
N ASP A 86 6.78 7.48 7.72
CA ASP A 86 6.30 8.59 8.54
C ASP A 86 7.22 9.83 8.44
N ASN A 87 8.43 9.69 7.89
CA ASN A 87 9.42 10.74 7.81
C ASN A 87 9.49 11.35 6.42
N LYS A 88 9.67 12.67 6.34
CA LYS A 88 9.95 13.38 5.10
C LYS A 88 11.44 13.33 4.76
N MET A 89 11.77 13.46 3.48
CA MET A 89 13.15 13.54 2.99
C MET A 89 13.38 14.82 2.18
N ASP A 90 14.64 15.11 1.89
CA ASP A 90 15.01 16.13 0.92
C ASP A 90 14.82 15.58 -0.50
N VAL A 91 13.78 16.09 -1.16
CA VAL A 91 13.35 15.64 -2.49
C VAL A 91 14.35 16.08 -3.56
N GLU A 92 14.90 17.31 -3.46
CA GLU A 92 15.79 17.87 -4.50
C GLU A 92 17.12 17.13 -4.56
N VAL A 93 17.72 16.85 -3.41
CA VAL A 93 18.96 16.06 -3.32
C VAL A 93 18.77 14.69 -3.93
N TRP A 94 17.64 14.00 -3.59
CA TRP A 94 17.37 12.68 -4.14
C TRP A 94 17.19 12.66 -5.66
N LEU A 95 16.49 13.67 -6.21
CA LEU A 95 16.30 13.79 -7.66
C LEU A 95 17.66 13.97 -8.37
N GLN A 96 18.52 14.84 -7.86
CA GLN A 96 19.86 15.08 -8.41
C GLN A 96 20.74 13.82 -8.36
N ASP A 97 20.82 13.15 -7.21
CA ASP A 97 21.61 11.92 -7.02
C ASP A 97 21.15 10.82 -7.97
N ASN A 98 19.86 10.80 -8.29
CA ASN A 98 19.26 9.81 -9.18
C ASN A 98 19.17 10.27 -10.64
N LYS A 99 19.73 11.42 -11.01
CA LYS A 99 19.71 11.97 -12.38
C LYS A 99 18.29 12.15 -12.93
N LEU A 100 17.37 12.60 -12.09
CA LEU A 100 16.02 12.99 -12.48
C LEU A 100 15.93 14.50 -12.63
N ALA A 101 15.20 14.96 -13.64
CA ALA A 101 14.97 16.39 -13.87
C ALA A 101 13.99 16.95 -12.82
N ILE A 102 14.36 18.06 -12.18
CA ILE A 102 13.57 18.70 -11.12
C ILE A 102 12.32 19.39 -11.69
N ASP A 103 12.42 19.88 -12.92
CA ASP A 103 11.37 20.61 -13.64
C ASP A 103 10.34 19.71 -14.34
N LYS A 104 10.57 18.39 -14.33
CA LYS A 104 9.65 17.43 -14.96
C LYS A 104 8.72 16.75 -13.96
N LYS A 105 7.51 16.42 -14.42
CA LYS A 105 6.59 15.55 -13.69
C LYS A 105 7.13 14.12 -13.65
N THR A 106 7.18 13.53 -12.47
CA THR A 106 7.64 12.15 -12.29
C THR A 106 6.46 11.20 -12.11
N VAL A 107 6.31 10.26 -13.03
CA VAL A 107 5.36 9.14 -12.92
C VAL A 107 6.11 7.90 -12.43
N LEU A 108 5.71 7.38 -11.27
CA LEU A 108 6.24 6.14 -10.72
C LEU A 108 5.35 4.97 -11.13
N LEU A 109 5.92 3.97 -11.78
CA LEU A 109 5.27 2.71 -12.12
C LEU A 109 5.80 1.60 -11.19
N SER A 110 4.93 0.90 -10.48
CA SER A 110 5.32 -0.22 -9.63
C SER A 110 4.53 -1.48 -10.00
N ALA A 111 5.25 -2.51 -10.42
CA ALA A 111 4.66 -3.79 -10.79
C ALA A 111 4.31 -4.70 -9.60
N GLY A 112 4.66 -4.28 -8.37
CA GLY A 112 4.54 -5.11 -7.17
C GLY A 112 5.67 -6.13 -7.04
N ALA A 113 5.69 -6.90 -5.93
CA ALA A 113 6.80 -7.79 -5.58
C ALA A 113 7.09 -8.89 -6.63
N PHE A 114 6.12 -9.24 -7.48
CA PHE A 114 6.27 -10.31 -8.47
C PHE A 114 6.27 -9.81 -9.91
N GLY A 115 6.15 -8.48 -10.13
CA GLY A 115 6.04 -7.89 -11.46
C GLY A 115 4.91 -8.54 -12.26
N VAL A 116 3.83 -7.85 -12.48
CA VAL A 116 2.76 -8.39 -13.32
C VAL A 116 3.10 -8.08 -14.76
N SER A 117 2.93 -9.07 -15.62
CA SER A 117 2.96 -8.91 -17.08
C SER A 117 1.85 -7.95 -17.49
N THR A 118 2.17 -6.68 -17.49
CA THR A 118 1.34 -5.61 -18.01
C THR A 118 2.15 -5.01 -19.14
N ASP A 119 1.50 -4.49 -20.15
CA ASP A 119 2.15 -3.77 -21.27
C ASP A 119 2.85 -2.47 -20.81
N PHE A 120 3.76 -2.59 -19.79
CA PHE A 120 4.49 -1.44 -19.26
C PHE A 120 5.28 -0.72 -20.34
N SER A 121 5.89 -1.48 -21.28
CA SER A 121 6.60 -0.88 -22.40
C SER A 121 5.68 0.03 -23.22
N LYS A 122 4.47 -0.46 -23.57
CA LYS A 122 3.48 0.37 -24.30
C LYS A 122 3.02 1.56 -23.48
N LEU A 123 2.78 1.39 -22.18
CA LEU A 123 2.34 2.47 -21.29
C LEU A 123 3.40 3.57 -21.21
N ILE A 124 4.67 3.21 -20.99
CA ILE A 124 5.80 4.16 -20.95
C ILE A 124 5.85 4.95 -22.26
N GLY A 125 5.83 4.25 -23.41
CA GLY A 125 5.87 4.89 -24.73
C GLY A 125 4.74 5.90 -24.93
N LYS A 126 3.52 5.54 -24.54
CA LYS A 126 2.35 6.42 -24.62
C LYS A 126 2.45 7.65 -23.68
N ILE A 127 2.94 7.47 -22.46
CA ILE A 127 3.17 8.59 -21.50
C ILE A 127 4.18 9.58 -22.09
N LEU A 128 5.31 9.07 -22.62
CA LEU A 128 6.38 9.91 -23.17
C LEU A 128 5.97 10.65 -24.43
N LEU A 129 5.09 10.06 -25.25
CA LEU A 129 4.55 10.67 -26.47
C LEU A 129 3.54 11.76 -26.16
N LYS A 130 2.66 11.55 -25.15
CA LYS A 130 1.63 12.53 -24.78
C LYS A 130 2.19 13.74 -24.02
N ASN A 131 3.30 13.58 -23.28
CA ASN A 131 3.80 14.59 -22.36
C ASN A 131 5.33 14.74 -22.43
N ASN A 132 5.81 15.82 -23.02
CA ASN A 132 7.25 16.09 -23.12
C ASN A 132 7.87 16.46 -21.76
N ASP A 133 7.07 16.99 -20.83
CA ASP A 133 7.50 17.42 -19.49
C ASP A 133 7.32 16.33 -18.43
N THR A 134 7.27 15.06 -18.87
CA THR A 134 7.12 13.91 -17.97
C THR A 134 8.31 12.98 -18.09
N GLN A 135 8.79 12.51 -16.95
CA GLN A 135 9.74 11.41 -16.80
C GLN A 135 9.09 10.25 -16.06
N VAL A 136 9.59 9.03 -16.30
CA VAL A 136 9.01 7.79 -15.79
C VAL A 136 10.04 7.01 -15.00
N VAL A 137 9.70 6.62 -13.79
CA VAL A 137 10.49 5.69 -12.99
C VAL A 137 9.73 4.37 -12.89
N VAL A 138 10.37 3.26 -13.24
CA VAL A 138 9.75 1.94 -13.22
C VAL A 138 10.43 1.06 -12.19
N ILE A 139 9.67 0.53 -11.24
CA ILE A 139 10.15 -0.45 -10.27
C ILE A 139 9.58 -1.83 -10.64
N CYS A 140 10.43 -2.66 -11.23
CA CYS A 140 10.10 -4.01 -11.69
C CYS A 140 10.07 -5.05 -10.53
N GLY A 141 10.54 -4.67 -9.33
CA GLY A 141 10.66 -5.58 -8.21
C GLY A 141 11.57 -6.78 -8.52
N LYS A 142 11.11 -7.99 -8.26
CA LYS A 142 11.87 -9.22 -8.50
C LYS A 142 11.72 -9.76 -9.93
N ASN A 143 10.94 -9.12 -10.80
CA ASN A 143 10.75 -9.53 -12.19
C ASN A 143 11.94 -9.07 -13.05
N ARG A 144 12.93 -9.96 -13.18
CA ARG A 144 14.13 -9.70 -13.98
C ARG A 144 13.84 -9.67 -15.48
N GLU A 145 12.86 -10.44 -15.95
CA GLU A 145 12.49 -10.48 -17.38
C GLU A 145 11.93 -9.14 -17.81
N LEU A 146 10.95 -8.61 -17.06
CA LEU A 146 10.40 -7.27 -17.30
C LEU A 146 11.49 -6.19 -17.25
N LYS A 147 12.39 -6.26 -16.26
CA LYS A 147 13.49 -5.31 -16.15
C LYS A 147 14.36 -5.31 -17.41
N ASN A 148 14.81 -6.49 -17.85
CA ASN A 148 15.66 -6.63 -19.02
C ASN A 148 14.96 -6.15 -20.31
N GLU A 149 13.68 -6.50 -20.48
CA GLU A 149 12.86 -6.04 -21.61
C GLU A 149 12.81 -4.51 -21.67
N LEU A 150 12.50 -3.88 -20.54
CA LEU A 150 12.39 -2.42 -20.49
C LEU A 150 13.74 -1.74 -20.67
N GLU A 151 14.82 -2.28 -20.11
CA GLU A 151 16.18 -1.76 -20.32
C GLU A 151 16.59 -1.83 -21.78
N MET A 152 16.22 -2.89 -22.51
CA MET A 152 16.48 -2.98 -23.96
C MET A 152 15.67 -1.95 -24.75
N ASN A 153 14.40 -1.74 -24.40
CA ASN A 153 13.51 -0.85 -25.13
C ASN A 153 13.77 0.63 -24.88
N TYR A 154 14.35 0.98 -23.71
CA TYR A 154 14.51 2.36 -23.23
C TYR A 154 15.93 2.71 -22.81
N ALA A 155 16.95 1.96 -23.26
CA ALA A 155 18.36 2.14 -22.89
C ALA A 155 18.87 3.58 -23.12
N GLU A 156 18.44 4.23 -24.21
CA GLU A 156 18.87 5.58 -24.59
C GLU A 156 17.84 6.68 -24.25
N GLN A 157 16.78 6.31 -23.52
CA GLN A 157 15.72 7.24 -23.18
C GLN A 157 15.98 7.89 -21.80
N GLU A 158 16.60 9.06 -21.80
CA GLU A 158 16.97 9.79 -20.56
C GLU A 158 15.78 10.06 -19.61
N ARG A 159 14.56 10.11 -20.14
CA ARG A 159 13.35 10.32 -19.34
C ARG A 159 12.79 9.06 -18.70
N VAL A 160 13.49 7.90 -18.85
CA VAL A 160 13.03 6.62 -18.27
C VAL A 160 14.11 6.05 -17.38
N LYS A 161 13.76 5.81 -16.11
CA LYS A 161 14.62 5.13 -15.16
C LYS A 161 14.02 3.77 -14.79
N ILE A 162 14.76 2.71 -15.00
CA ILE A 162 14.30 1.33 -14.76
C ILE A 162 15.07 0.75 -13.57
N LEU A 163 14.32 0.25 -12.60
CA LEU A 163 14.85 -0.31 -11.37
C LEU A 163 14.33 -1.75 -11.17
N GLY A 164 15.16 -2.60 -10.61
CA GLY A 164 14.75 -3.89 -10.09
C GLY A 164 14.06 -3.77 -8.72
N TYR A 165 14.37 -4.69 -7.81
CA TYR A 165 13.97 -4.57 -6.40
C TYR A 165 14.72 -3.40 -5.74
N THR A 166 14.01 -2.60 -4.99
CA THR A 166 14.58 -1.46 -4.25
C THR A 166 14.10 -1.45 -2.81
N GLU A 167 14.97 -1.07 -1.89
CA GLU A 167 14.64 -0.78 -0.49
C GLU A 167 14.24 0.68 -0.29
N ASN A 168 14.43 1.51 -1.33
CA ASN A 168 14.19 2.95 -1.31
C ASN A 168 12.80 3.34 -1.86
N MET A 169 11.80 2.48 -1.64
CA MET A 169 10.44 2.72 -2.17
C MET A 169 9.83 4.01 -1.64
N ARG A 170 10.10 4.37 -0.38
CA ARG A 170 9.66 5.63 0.22
C ARG A 170 10.21 6.82 -0.58
N GLU A 171 11.50 6.80 -0.86
CA GLU A 171 12.20 7.86 -1.56
C GLU A 171 11.59 8.05 -2.96
N TRP A 172 11.40 6.96 -3.70
CA TRP A 172 10.76 6.99 -5.02
C TRP A 172 9.32 7.51 -4.97
N MET A 173 8.55 7.14 -3.95
CA MET A 173 7.19 7.66 -3.76
C MET A 173 7.20 9.15 -3.43
N GLN A 174 8.12 9.63 -2.59
CA GLN A 174 8.16 11.03 -2.17
C GLN A 174 8.62 11.99 -3.26
N VAL A 175 9.46 11.54 -4.20
CA VAL A 175 9.91 12.37 -5.34
C VAL A 175 8.97 12.35 -6.53
N SER A 176 7.96 11.47 -6.53
CA SER A 176 7.06 11.29 -7.66
C SER A 176 5.76 12.07 -7.49
N ASP A 177 5.17 12.49 -8.60
CA ASP A 177 3.90 13.22 -8.62
C ASP A 177 2.69 12.28 -8.61
N VAL A 178 2.82 11.09 -9.22
CA VAL A 178 1.75 10.08 -9.31
C VAL A 178 2.37 8.69 -9.27
N LEU A 179 1.73 7.77 -8.54
CA LEU A 179 2.06 6.34 -8.54
C LEU A 179 0.98 5.54 -9.27
N ILE A 180 1.41 4.77 -10.26
CA ILE A 180 0.57 3.77 -10.94
C ILE A 180 0.95 2.40 -10.40
N THR A 181 -0.01 1.72 -9.76
CA THR A 181 0.24 0.43 -9.09
C THR A 181 -1.04 -0.38 -8.93
N LYS A 182 -0.92 -1.58 -8.37
CA LYS A 182 -2.06 -2.37 -7.89
C LYS A 182 -2.55 -1.90 -6.52
N ALA A 183 -3.80 -2.20 -6.20
CA ALA A 183 -4.45 -1.78 -4.96
C ALA A 183 -4.15 -2.71 -3.75
N GLY A 184 -2.92 -3.17 -3.60
CA GLY A 184 -2.50 -3.96 -2.42
C GLY A 184 -2.46 -3.10 -1.16
N GLY A 185 -3.05 -3.59 -0.05
CA GLY A 185 -3.26 -2.79 1.17
C GLY A 185 -1.99 -2.13 1.72
N VAL A 186 -0.84 -2.83 1.74
CA VAL A 186 0.43 -2.26 2.20
C VAL A 186 0.92 -1.16 1.26
N THR A 187 0.93 -1.42 -0.06
CA THR A 187 1.43 -0.45 -1.06
C THR A 187 0.60 0.84 -1.06
N VAL A 188 -0.74 0.73 -0.99
CA VAL A 188 -1.59 1.93 -0.93
C VAL A 188 -1.45 2.67 0.41
N SER A 189 -1.09 1.97 1.50
CA SER A 189 -0.78 2.61 2.79
C SER A 189 0.56 3.35 2.76
N GLU A 190 1.58 2.79 2.11
CA GLU A 190 2.87 3.44 1.88
C GLU A 190 2.71 4.70 1.01
N ALA A 191 1.88 4.60 -0.04
CA ALA A 191 1.54 5.74 -0.88
C ALA A 191 0.77 6.83 -0.11
N LEU A 192 -0.16 6.43 0.77
CA LEU A 192 -0.91 7.34 1.63
C LEU A 192 0.03 8.10 2.58
N ALA A 193 0.98 7.40 3.21
CA ALA A 193 2.00 7.99 4.07
C ALA A 193 2.94 8.94 3.29
N SER A 194 3.32 8.56 2.07
CA SER A 194 4.14 9.38 1.18
C SER A 194 3.37 10.55 0.55
N ASN A 195 2.06 10.61 0.76
CA ASN A 195 1.14 11.60 0.18
C ASN A 195 1.25 11.71 -1.36
N ILE A 196 1.38 10.56 -2.04
CA ILE A 196 1.48 10.47 -3.49
C ILE A 196 0.14 10.03 -4.11
N PRO A 197 -0.46 10.82 -5.03
CA PRO A 197 -1.67 10.47 -5.77
C PRO A 197 -1.54 9.11 -6.48
N LEU A 198 -2.62 8.35 -6.50
CA LEU A 198 -2.67 6.99 -7.01
C LEU A 198 -3.52 6.87 -8.26
N ILE A 199 -3.02 6.12 -9.25
CA ILE A 199 -3.81 5.47 -10.28
C ILE A 199 -3.72 3.96 -10.02
N LEU A 200 -4.83 3.37 -9.62
CA LEU A 200 -4.93 1.94 -9.30
C LEU A 200 -5.32 1.19 -10.57
N PHE A 201 -4.34 0.49 -11.14
CA PHE A 201 -4.47 -0.12 -12.45
C PHE A 201 -4.96 -1.56 -12.35
N ASN A 202 -6.06 -1.86 -13.08
CA ASN A 202 -6.65 -3.18 -13.26
C ASN A 202 -6.72 -4.00 -11.94
N PRO A 203 -7.40 -3.46 -10.89
CA PRO A 203 -7.49 -4.13 -9.61
C PRO A 203 -8.26 -5.45 -9.76
N VAL A 204 -7.67 -6.53 -9.23
CA VAL A 204 -8.29 -7.86 -9.30
C VAL A 204 -9.54 -7.91 -8.40
N PRO A 205 -10.66 -8.54 -8.85
CA PRO A 205 -11.85 -8.72 -8.02
C PRO A 205 -11.53 -9.31 -6.65
N GLY A 206 -12.17 -8.78 -5.61
CA GLY A 206 -11.92 -9.11 -4.22
C GLY A 206 -11.17 -8.00 -3.49
N GLN A 207 -10.15 -8.33 -2.71
CA GLN A 207 -9.47 -7.38 -1.81
C GLN A 207 -8.88 -6.16 -2.54
N GLU A 208 -8.23 -6.35 -3.70
CA GLU A 208 -7.67 -5.23 -4.46
C GLU A 208 -8.75 -4.27 -4.96
N MET A 209 -9.85 -4.81 -5.52
CA MET A 209 -10.96 -3.99 -6.00
C MET A 209 -11.61 -3.21 -4.85
N GLU A 210 -11.83 -3.84 -3.72
CA GLU A 210 -12.43 -3.19 -2.55
C GLU A 210 -11.52 -2.08 -1.98
N ASN A 211 -10.22 -2.31 -1.91
CA ASN A 211 -9.24 -1.28 -1.56
C ASN A 211 -9.29 -0.12 -2.56
N ALA A 212 -9.33 -0.42 -3.87
CA ALA A 212 -9.40 0.60 -4.92
C ALA A 212 -10.68 1.46 -4.82
N ILE A 213 -11.82 0.81 -4.59
CA ILE A 213 -13.11 1.50 -4.39
C ILE A 213 -13.05 2.43 -3.17
N TYR A 214 -12.47 1.96 -2.05
CA TYR A 214 -12.30 2.78 -0.86
C TYR A 214 -11.47 4.04 -1.16
N PHE A 215 -10.30 3.88 -1.81
CA PHE A 215 -9.44 5.01 -2.14
C PHE A 215 -10.09 5.99 -3.11
N ARG A 216 -10.77 5.50 -4.15
CA ARG A 216 -11.51 6.33 -5.10
C ARG A 216 -12.66 7.10 -4.42
N LYS A 217 -13.47 6.42 -3.61
CA LYS A 217 -14.60 7.02 -2.87
C LYS A 217 -14.16 8.15 -1.95
N ASN A 218 -12.98 8.03 -1.34
CA ASN A 218 -12.42 9.04 -0.45
C ASN A 218 -11.55 10.09 -1.17
N GLY A 219 -11.55 10.12 -2.51
CA GLY A 219 -10.83 11.11 -3.30
C GLY A 219 -9.30 10.99 -3.22
N MET A 220 -8.77 9.79 -2.97
CA MET A 220 -7.34 9.54 -2.82
C MET A 220 -6.71 8.84 -4.02
N ALA A 221 -7.52 8.29 -4.93
CA ALA A 221 -7.05 7.58 -6.11
C ALA A 221 -8.02 7.69 -7.28
N LYS A 222 -7.49 7.44 -8.49
CA LYS A 222 -8.24 7.07 -9.68
C LYS A 222 -8.13 5.57 -9.90
N ILE A 223 -9.10 4.97 -10.60
CA ILE A 223 -9.05 3.57 -11.05
C ILE A 223 -9.03 3.59 -12.57
N ALA A 224 -8.17 2.76 -13.16
CA ALA A 224 -8.07 2.55 -14.60
C ALA A 224 -8.02 1.05 -14.89
N GLU A 225 -8.82 0.59 -15.87
CA GLU A 225 -8.92 -0.83 -16.24
C GLU A 225 -8.05 -1.17 -17.46
N ASN A 226 -7.68 -0.15 -18.24
CA ASN A 226 -6.85 -0.28 -19.45
C ASN A 226 -5.88 0.90 -19.60
N LEU A 227 -4.98 0.81 -20.60
CA LEU A 227 -3.93 1.81 -20.81
C LEU A 227 -4.46 3.20 -21.19
N GLU A 228 -5.54 3.27 -21.94
CA GLU A 228 -6.14 4.57 -22.34
C GLU A 228 -6.69 5.28 -21.12
N GLU A 229 -7.42 4.58 -20.26
CA GLU A 229 -7.91 5.14 -19.00
C GLU A 229 -6.78 5.59 -18.06
N VAL A 230 -5.61 4.91 -18.06
CA VAL A 230 -4.44 5.40 -17.32
C VAL A 230 -4.00 6.76 -17.84
N LEU A 231 -3.94 6.93 -19.17
CA LEU A 231 -3.53 8.19 -19.79
C LEU A 231 -4.53 9.31 -19.50
N ASP A 232 -5.83 9.02 -19.55
CA ASP A 232 -6.89 9.97 -19.22
C ASP A 232 -6.82 10.38 -17.74
N CYS A 233 -6.59 9.41 -16.84
CA CYS A 233 -6.35 9.68 -15.42
C CYS A 233 -5.12 10.55 -15.19
N LEU A 234 -4.01 10.31 -15.89
CA LEU A 234 -2.79 11.13 -15.79
C LEU A 234 -3.05 12.57 -16.26
N GLU A 235 -3.73 12.73 -17.40
CA GLU A 235 -4.09 14.05 -17.94
C GLU A 235 -4.97 14.83 -16.94
N GLU A 236 -6.00 14.18 -16.41
CA GLU A 236 -6.87 14.78 -15.38
C GLU A 236 -6.09 15.16 -14.13
N LEU A 237 -5.16 14.30 -13.66
CA LEU A 237 -4.35 14.57 -12.47
C LEU A 237 -3.39 15.74 -12.65
N PHE A 238 -2.78 15.83 -13.84
CA PHE A 238 -1.85 16.92 -14.15
C PHE A 238 -2.53 18.25 -14.50
N PHE A 239 -3.86 18.20 -14.69
CA PHE A 239 -4.64 19.40 -14.96
C PHE A 239 -4.87 20.21 -13.67
N GLU A 240 -4.55 21.51 -13.72
CA GLU A 240 -4.76 22.48 -12.62
C GLU A 240 -4.31 22.00 -11.23
N ASN A 241 -5.27 22.05 -10.26
CA ASN A 241 -5.01 21.77 -8.84
C ASN A 241 -5.47 20.35 -8.42
N ASN A 242 -5.69 19.43 -9.35
CA ASN A 242 -6.25 18.12 -9.01
C ASN A 242 -5.32 17.28 -8.14
N ILE A 243 -4.02 17.32 -8.37
CA ILE A 243 -3.01 16.70 -7.46
C ILE A 243 -3.16 17.26 -6.03
N LYS A 244 -3.32 18.57 -5.87
CA LYS A 244 -3.46 19.19 -4.54
C LYS A 244 -4.72 18.71 -3.81
N LYS A 245 -5.84 18.55 -4.52
CA LYS A 245 -7.10 18.03 -3.95
C LYS A 245 -6.92 16.61 -3.43
N ILE A 246 -6.29 15.74 -4.22
CA ILE A 246 -6.02 14.35 -3.82
C ILE A 246 -5.06 14.31 -2.63
N LYS A 247 -3.96 15.05 -2.66
CA LYS A 247 -3.01 15.13 -1.54
C LYS A 247 -3.67 15.61 -0.25
N TYR A 248 -4.60 16.56 -0.35
CA TYR A 248 -5.39 17.00 0.81
C TYR A 248 -6.27 15.87 1.38
N SER A 249 -6.96 15.12 0.50
CA SER A 249 -7.75 13.96 0.92
C SER A 249 -6.89 12.87 1.57
N MET A 250 -5.70 12.60 1.02
CA MET A 250 -4.76 11.63 1.57
C MET A 250 -4.28 12.05 2.96
N THR A 251 -3.87 13.31 3.14
CA THR A 251 -3.43 13.82 4.44
C THR A 251 -4.51 13.67 5.52
N ARG A 252 -5.79 13.86 5.17
CA ARG A 252 -6.91 13.71 6.13
C ARG A 252 -7.22 12.26 6.50
N ASN A 253 -6.89 11.32 5.65
CA ASN A 253 -7.17 9.90 5.85
C ASN A 253 -5.95 9.12 6.39
N TYR A 254 -4.78 9.75 6.43
CA TYR A 254 -3.58 9.11 6.93
C TYR A 254 -3.59 8.96 8.45
N LEU A 255 -3.26 7.76 8.92
CA LEU A 255 -3.09 7.45 10.34
C LEU A 255 -1.59 7.18 10.59
N PRO A 256 -0.85 8.15 11.14
CA PRO A 256 0.59 8.03 11.33
C PRO A 256 0.93 7.04 12.45
N HIS A 257 2.17 6.53 12.41
CA HIS A 257 2.75 5.67 13.45
C HIS A 257 1.96 4.38 13.71
N ALA A 258 1.29 3.82 12.68
CA ALA A 258 0.48 2.61 12.81
C ALA A 258 1.27 1.45 13.45
N SER A 259 2.49 1.18 12.95
CA SER A 259 3.38 0.13 13.47
C SER A 259 3.71 0.31 14.95
N TYR A 260 4.10 1.53 15.34
CA TYR A 260 4.42 1.86 16.72
C TYR A 260 3.20 1.69 17.65
N ASN A 261 2.04 2.22 17.25
CA ASN A 261 0.82 2.16 18.07
C ASN A 261 0.34 0.72 18.26
N ILE A 262 0.41 -0.10 17.20
CA ILE A 262 0.07 -1.53 17.26
C ILE A 262 1.04 -2.28 18.19
N CYS A 263 2.35 -2.10 18.02
CA CYS A 263 3.35 -2.75 18.86
C CYS A 263 3.19 -2.35 20.33
N LYS A 264 2.95 -1.09 20.61
CA LYS A 264 2.72 -0.59 21.99
C LYS A 264 1.49 -1.23 22.64
N ASP A 265 0.36 -1.34 21.93
CA ASP A 265 -0.85 -2.00 22.46
C ASP A 265 -0.62 -3.51 22.68
N ILE A 266 0.10 -4.17 21.76
CA ILE A 266 0.47 -5.60 21.90
C ILE A 266 1.35 -5.82 23.13
N MET A 267 2.34 -4.98 23.37
CA MET A 267 3.20 -5.08 24.55
C MET A 267 2.39 -4.90 25.85
N GLY A 268 1.45 -3.97 25.88
CA GLY A 268 0.53 -3.81 27.01
C GLY A 268 -0.34 -5.05 27.27
N ILE A 269 -0.80 -5.73 26.21
CA ILE A 269 -1.53 -7.02 26.35
C ILE A 269 -0.63 -8.08 26.98
N LEU A 270 0.64 -8.17 26.58
CA LEU A 270 1.60 -9.15 27.13
C LEU A 270 1.92 -8.90 28.60
N GLU A 271 2.06 -7.64 29.00
CA GLU A 271 2.32 -7.27 30.39
C GLU A 271 1.13 -7.64 31.30
N LEU A 272 -0.10 -7.38 30.86
CA LEU A 272 -1.30 -7.76 31.61
C LEU A 272 -1.51 -9.27 31.76
N ASN A 273 -0.99 -10.07 30.82
CA ASN A 273 -1.11 -11.54 30.87
C ASN A 273 0.03 -12.23 31.63
N LYS A 274 1.02 -11.50 32.13
CA LYS A 274 2.10 -12.04 32.99
C LYS A 274 1.77 -11.98 34.49
N ILE A 275 0.67 -11.32 34.84
CA ILE A 275 0.11 -11.24 36.19
C ILE A 275 -0.99 -12.30 36.38
#